data_ff76728cd2a11952cd362c99695c5f35
#
_entry.id   ff76728cd2a11952cd362c99695c5f35
#
_cell.length_a   1.000
_cell.length_b   1.000
_cell.length_c   1.000
_cell.angle_alpha   90.00
_cell.angle_beta   90.00
_cell.angle_gamma   90.00
#
_symmetry.space_group_name_H-M   'P 1'
#
loop_
_entity.id
_entity.type
_entity.pdbx_description
1 polymer ?
#
loop_
_entity_poly.entity_id
_entity_poly.type
_entity_poly.pdbx_seq_one_letter_code
_entity_poly.pdbx_strand_id
1 'polypeptide(L)'
;MKNNPLPRLDDNPEIRERLLPHCRLEPGGIWDDPEGRHRIGCKDAADCEQISELVGDAKPTLAIHDPPYNLVAFDLRSIDEFIEWCRKWIRNTTMVTAPDASLYVWLGADQTDGFQPLPDFMVMMRDEPYKARSFITMRNQRG
;
A
#
# COMPACT_ATOMS: atom_id res chain seq x y z
N MET A 1 -22.63 -8.76 -23.16
CA MET A 1 -21.53 -7.82 -23.46
C MET A 1 -20.26 -8.41 -22.86
N LYS A 2 -19.23 -8.70 -23.66
CA LYS A 2 -17.93 -9.09 -23.10
C LYS A 2 -17.35 -7.82 -22.43
N ASN A 3 -17.24 -7.83 -21.10
CA ASN A 3 -16.48 -6.80 -20.40
C ASN A 3 -15.04 -6.88 -20.90
N ASN A 4 -14.65 -5.97 -21.74
CA ASN A 4 -13.25 -5.81 -22.11
C ASN A 4 -12.56 -5.16 -20.89
N PRO A 5 -11.66 -5.86 -20.20
CA PRO A 5 -10.99 -5.27 -19.05
C PRO A 5 -10.22 -4.03 -19.52
N LEU A 6 -10.20 -3.00 -18.68
CA LEU A 6 -9.37 -1.83 -18.93
C LEU A 6 -7.91 -2.27 -19.13
N PRO A 7 -7.21 -1.73 -20.12
CA PRO A 7 -5.80 -2.06 -20.31
C PRO A 7 -5.01 -1.64 -19.08
N ARG A 8 -4.08 -2.49 -18.65
CA ARG A 8 -3.17 -2.16 -17.57
C ARG A 8 -2.08 -1.22 -18.09
N LEU A 9 -1.78 -0.18 -17.33
CA LEU A 9 -0.76 0.82 -17.70
C LEU A 9 0.66 0.25 -17.69
N ASP A 10 0.92 -0.70 -16.80
CA ASP A 10 2.18 -1.42 -16.68
C ASP A 10 2.45 -2.33 -17.89
N ASP A 11 1.40 -2.88 -18.50
CA ASP A 11 1.48 -3.78 -19.65
C ASP A 11 1.41 -3.03 -21.02
N ASN A 12 1.20 -1.71 -21.02
CA ASN A 12 1.01 -0.93 -22.24
C ASN A 12 1.82 0.38 -22.22
N PRO A 13 3.09 0.34 -22.68
CA PRO A 13 3.96 1.52 -22.70
C PRO A 13 3.37 2.71 -23.49
N GLU A 14 2.67 2.45 -24.59
CA GLU A 14 2.07 3.50 -25.43
C GLU A 14 0.97 4.26 -24.67
N ILE A 15 0.10 3.55 -23.95
CA ILE A 15 -0.93 4.20 -23.11
C ILE A 15 -0.27 4.98 -21.97
N ARG A 16 0.77 4.42 -21.36
CA ARG A 16 1.53 5.09 -20.31
C ARG A 16 2.12 6.41 -20.79
N GLU A 17 2.82 6.41 -21.93
CA GLU A 17 3.41 7.63 -22.51
C GLU A 17 2.35 8.69 -22.83
N ARG A 18 1.18 8.28 -23.32
CA ARG A 18 0.07 9.21 -23.59
C ARG A 18 -0.55 9.80 -22.33
N LEU A 19 -0.51 9.11 -21.21
CA LEU A 19 -1.09 9.58 -19.93
C LEU A 19 -0.11 10.39 -19.10
N LEU A 20 1.20 10.14 -19.22
CA LEU A 20 2.23 10.86 -18.45
C LEU A 20 2.09 12.40 -18.49
N PRO A 21 1.82 13.05 -19.64
CA PRO A 21 1.64 14.51 -19.70
C PRO A 21 0.44 15.02 -18.88
N HIS A 22 -0.49 14.14 -18.53
CA HIS A 22 -1.67 14.47 -17.74
C HIS A 22 -1.51 14.13 -16.25
N CYS A 23 -0.41 13.47 -15.87
CA CYS A 23 -0.10 13.21 -14.48
C CYS A 23 0.26 14.53 -13.78
N ARG A 24 -0.42 14.81 -12.67
CA ARG A 24 -0.20 16.01 -11.86
C ARG A 24 0.67 15.75 -10.64
N LEU A 25 0.99 14.49 -10.38
CA LEU A 25 1.82 14.05 -9.26
C LEU A 25 3.10 13.43 -9.79
N GLU A 26 4.22 14.02 -9.36
CA GLU A 26 5.55 13.45 -9.52
C GLU A 26 5.98 12.70 -8.25
N PRO A 27 6.96 11.77 -8.32
CA PRO A 27 7.52 11.15 -7.13
C PRO A 27 7.94 12.20 -6.09
N GLY A 28 7.50 12.01 -4.84
CA GLY A 28 7.70 12.97 -3.75
C GLY A 28 6.66 14.10 -3.70
N GLY A 29 5.84 14.26 -4.73
CA GLY A 29 4.82 15.31 -4.78
C GLY A 29 3.59 15.05 -3.92
N ILE A 30 2.90 16.14 -3.55
CA ILE A 30 1.58 16.12 -2.90
C ILE A 30 0.64 17.01 -3.72
N TRP A 31 -0.56 16.53 -3.91
CA TRP A 31 -1.67 17.29 -4.46
C TRP A 31 -2.75 17.47 -3.40
N ASP A 32 -3.16 18.71 -3.17
CA ASP A 32 -4.28 19.04 -2.31
C ASP A 32 -5.52 19.38 -3.13
N ASP A 33 -6.65 18.80 -2.75
CA ASP A 33 -7.96 19.18 -3.29
C ASP A 33 -8.21 20.68 -3.00
N PRO A 34 -8.62 21.50 -4.00
CA PRO A 34 -8.94 22.91 -3.79
C PRO A 34 -9.98 23.17 -2.68
N GLU A 35 -10.84 22.21 -2.42
CA GLU A 35 -11.84 22.29 -1.33
C GLU A 35 -11.30 21.74 0.00
N GLY A 36 -10.05 21.31 0.06
CA GLY A 36 -9.37 20.83 1.26
C GLY A 36 -9.90 19.51 1.85
N ARG A 37 -10.68 18.75 1.08
CA ARG A 37 -11.27 17.47 1.54
C ARG A 37 -10.35 16.28 1.35
N HIS A 38 -9.45 16.36 0.39
CA HIS A 38 -8.59 15.26 -0.03
C HIS A 38 -7.15 15.73 -0.22
N ARG A 39 -6.24 14.86 0.14
CA ARG A 39 -4.81 15.01 -0.14
C ARG A 39 -4.29 13.72 -0.74
N ILE A 40 -3.52 13.82 -1.81
CA ILE A 40 -2.95 12.66 -2.50
C ILE A 40 -1.44 12.88 -2.60
N GLY A 41 -0.66 11.89 -2.20
CA GLY A 41 0.80 11.93 -2.29
C GLY A 41 1.36 10.78 -3.13
N CYS A 42 2.35 11.07 -3.96
CA CYS A 42 3.20 10.06 -4.58
C CYS A 42 4.44 9.87 -3.68
N LYS A 43 4.26 9.15 -2.58
CA LYS A 43 5.21 9.02 -1.48
C LYS A 43 5.58 7.57 -1.22
N ASP A 44 6.79 7.35 -0.69
CA ASP A 44 7.18 6.03 -0.19
C ASP A 44 6.62 5.82 1.23
N ALA A 45 5.75 4.84 1.38
CA ALA A 45 5.15 4.50 2.67
C ALA A 45 6.19 4.00 3.70
N ALA A 46 7.34 3.50 3.25
CA ALA A 46 8.44 3.09 4.11
C ALA A 46 9.35 4.25 4.56
N ASP A 47 9.13 5.46 4.05
CA ASP A 47 9.83 6.68 4.44
C ASP A 47 8.99 7.48 5.43
N CYS A 48 9.47 7.62 6.67
CA CYS A 48 8.71 8.26 7.75
C CYS A 48 8.53 9.77 7.54
N GLU A 49 9.49 10.45 6.92
CA GLU A 49 9.40 11.90 6.65
C GLU A 49 8.34 12.17 5.59
N GLN A 50 8.32 11.38 4.52
CA GLN A 50 7.35 11.50 3.45
C GLN A 50 5.92 11.23 3.93
N ILE A 51 5.72 10.25 4.81
CA ILE A 51 4.40 9.95 5.36
C ILE A 51 3.96 11.02 6.36
N SER A 52 4.87 11.53 7.17
CA SER A 52 4.59 12.64 8.08
C SER A 52 4.20 13.91 7.31
N GLU A 53 4.89 14.22 6.22
CA GLU A 53 4.56 15.34 5.34
C GLU A 53 3.17 15.18 4.70
N LEU A 54 2.85 13.96 4.21
CA LEU A 54 1.56 13.68 3.58
C LEU A 54 0.41 13.85 4.57
N VAL A 55 0.54 13.35 5.78
CA VAL A 55 -0.53 13.38 6.79
C VAL A 55 -0.61 14.75 7.48
N GLY A 56 0.51 15.43 7.67
CA GLY A 56 0.57 16.71 8.38
C GLY A 56 0.07 16.58 9.82
N ASP A 57 -0.71 17.57 10.26
CA ASP A 57 -1.29 17.62 11.62
C ASP A 57 -2.52 16.72 11.80
N ALA A 58 -3.02 16.09 10.75
CA ALA A 58 -4.15 15.19 10.83
C ALA A 58 -3.82 13.97 11.71
N LYS A 59 -4.84 13.42 12.36
CA LYS A 59 -4.75 12.17 13.12
C LYS A 59 -5.77 11.17 12.59
N PRO A 60 -5.45 10.49 11.47
CA PRO A 60 -6.35 9.49 10.89
C PRO A 60 -6.74 8.43 11.89
N THR A 61 -8.02 8.07 11.91
CA THR A 61 -8.57 7.00 12.76
C THR A 61 -8.70 5.67 12.03
N LEU A 62 -8.42 5.68 10.73
CA LEU A 62 -8.44 4.51 9.86
C LEU A 62 -7.26 4.57 8.90
N ALA A 63 -6.53 3.48 8.81
CA ALA A 63 -5.54 3.23 7.77
C ALA A 63 -5.91 1.96 6.99
N ILE A 64 -5.79 2.04 5.67
CA ILE A 64 -6.00 0.90 4.76
C ILE A 64 -4.78 0.78 3.88
N HIS A 65 -4.13 -0.37 3.91
CA HIS A 65 -2.95 -0.67 3.10
C HIS A 65 -3.23 -1.79 2.12
N ASP A 66 -2.89 -1.56 0.86
CA ASP A 66 -2.82 -2.55 -0.21
C ASP A 66 -1.40 -2.52 -0.77
N PRO A 67 -0.44 -3.15 -0.05
CA PRO A 67 0.97 -3.09 -0.44
C PRO A 67 1.20 -3.81 -1.77
N PRO A 68 2.16 -3.34 -2.59
CA PRO A 68 2.50 -4.03 -3.82
C PRO A 68 3.00 -5.44 -3.51
N TYR A 69 2.57 -6.38 -4.33
CA TYR A 69 3.07 -7.75 -4.29
C TYR A 69 4.49 -7.79 -4.83
N ASN A 70 5.30 -8.68 -4.28
CA ASN A 70 6.75 -8.75 -4.53
C ASN A 70 7.17 -8.86 -6.01
N LEU A 71 6.24 -9.17 -6.89
CA LEU A 71 6.48 -9.34 -8.33
C LEU A 71 6.29 -8.10 -9.18
N VAL A 72 5.53 -7.13 -8.68
CA VAL A 72 4.98 -6.06 -9.53
C VAL A 72 5.77 -4.76 -9.39
N ALA A 73 6.37 -4.52 -8.24
CA ALA A 73 6.92 -3.20 -7.91
C ALA A 73 8.39 -3.21 -7.47
N PHE A 74 8.99 -4.36 -7.25
CA PHE A 74 10.36 -4.46 -6.73
C PHE A 74 11.14 -5.56 -7.44
N ASP A 75 12.46 -5.45 -7.44
CA ASP A 75 13.32 -6.60 -7.61
C ASP A 75 12.93 -7.66 -6.55
N LEU A 76 12.89 -8.92 -6.96
CA LEU A 76 12.43 -10.02 -6.09
C LEU A 76 13.16 -9.99 -4.74
N ARG A 77 12.41 -9.69 -3.69
CA ARG A 77 12.92 -9.71 -2.31
C ARG A 77 12.73 -11.11 -1.73
N SER A 78 13.63 -11.48 -0.82
CA SER A 78 13.38 -12.60 0.09
C SER A 78 12.18 -12.31 1.00
N ILE A 79 11.61 -13.34 1.63
CA ILE A 79 10.52 -13.17 2.60
C ILE A 79 10.96 -12.22 3.72
N ASP A 80 12.16 -12.40 4.27
CA ASP A 80 12.68 -11.58 5.37
C ASP A 80 12.79 -10.10 4.98
N GLU A 81 13.33 -9.79 3.79
CA GLU A 81 13.44 -8.43 3.28
C GLU A 81 12.06 -7.80 3.04
N PHE A 82 11.10 -8.58 2.54
CA PHE A 82 9.73 -8.13 2.35
C PHE A 82 9.05 -7.82 3.70
N ILE A 83 9.20 -8.68 4.70
CA ILE A 83 8.63 -8.49 6.03
C ILE A 83 9.27 -7.29 6.73
N GLU A 84 10.60 -7.10 6.62
CA GLU A 84 11.26 -5.92 7.17
C GLU A 84 10.79 -4.62 6.49
N TRP A 85 10.55 -4.65 5.19
CA TRP A 85 9.95 -3.53 4.49
C TRP A 85 8.50 -3.28 4.97
N CYS A 86 7.71 -4.34 5.18
CA CYS A 86 6.37 -4.22 5.75
C CYS A 86 6.40 -3.57 7.13
N ARG A 87 7.33 -3.95 7.98
CA ARG A 87 7.51 -3.38 9.31
C ARG A 87 7.70 -1.86 9.27
N LYS A 88 8.44 -1.35 8.30
CA LYS A 88 8.69 0.09 8.16
C LYS A 88 7.39 0.87 7.94
N TRP A 89 6.60 0.52 6.95
CA TRP A 89 5.37 1.26 6.68
C TRP A 89 4.28 1.03 7.74
N ILE A 90 4.25 -0.11 8.43
CA ILE A 90 3.38 -0.31 9.61
C ILE A 90 3.75 0.68 10.72
N ARG A 91 5.05 0.81 11.05
CA ARG A 91 5.53 1.74 12.08
C ARG A 91 5.28 3.19 11.70
N ASN A 92 5.52 3.57 10.46
CA ASN A 92 5.21 4.91 9.96
C ASN A 92 3.72 5.22 10.08
N THR A 93 2.85 4.26 9.75
CA THR A 93 1.40 4.39 9.95
C THR A 93 1.06 4.61 11.43
N THR A 94 1.65 3.84 12.32
CA THR A 94 1.43 3.99 13.77
C THR A 94 1.78 5.38 14.28
N MET A 95 2.85 5.97 13.76
CA MET A 95 3.32 7.30 14.20
C MET A 95 2.34 8.43 13.81
N VAL A 96 1.67 8.32 12.67
CA VAL A 96 0.84 9.38 12.13
C VAL A 96 -0.65 9.23 12.45
N THR A 97 -1.10 8.04 12.81
CA THR A 97 -2.51 7.77 13.12
C THR A 97 -2.86 8.07 14.58
N ALA A 98 -4.16 8.16 14.86
CA ALA A 98 -4.65 8.27 16.23
C ALA A 98 -4.33 7.00 17.05
N PRO A 99 -4.19 7.08 18.39
CA PRO A 99 -3.83 5.91 19.23
C PRO A 99 -4.84 4.76 19.19
N ASP A 100 -6.10 5.06 18.85
CA ASP A 100 -7.21 4.11 18.74
C ASP A 100 -7.57 3.80 17.27
N ALA A 101 -6.69 4.16 16.34
CA ALA A 101 -6.94 3.94 14.91
C ALA A 101 -7.06 2.45 14.57
N SER A 102 -7.91 2.17 13.60
CA SER A 102 -8.04 0.87 12.98
C SER A 102 -7.10 0.73 11.77
N LEU A 103 -6.44 -0.41 11.67
CA LEU A 103 -5.58 -0.75 10.53
C LEU A 103 -6.15 -1.95 9.78
N TYR A 104 -6.31 -1.80 8.47
CA TYR A 104 -6.64 -2.89 7.55
C TYR A 104 -5.47 -3.09 6.58
N VAL A 105 -5.04 -4.32 6.43
CA VAL A 105 -4.00 -4.68 5.46
C VAL A 105 -4.54 -5.72 4.50
N TRP A 106 -4.47 -5.42 3.23
CA TRP A 106 -4.81 -6.32 2.15
C TRP A 106 -3.55 -7.05 1.71
N LEU A 107 -3.48 -8.36 1.94
CA LEU A 107 -2.28 -9.14 1.61
C LEU A 107 -2.68 -10.48 1.00
N GLY A 108 -2.05 -10.84 -0.11
CA GLY A 108 -2.20 -12.16 -0.72
C GLY A 108 -1.52 -13.24 0.12
N ALA A 109 -2.18 -14.37 0.30
CA ALA A 109 -1.61 -15.52 1.00
C ALA A 109 -0.45 -16.15 0.21
N ASP A 110 -0.63 -16.26 -1.11
CA ASP A 110 0.38 -16.70 -2.08
C ASP A 110 0.45 -15.63 -3.18
N GLN A 111 1.61 -15.04 -3.36
CA GLN A 111 1.79 -13.97 -4.32
C GLN A 111 2.28 -14.46 -5.68
N THR A 112 3.21 -15.41 -5.74
CA THR A 112 3.67 -16.12 -6.95
C THR A 112 4.78 -17.11 -6.61
N ASP A 113 4.88 -18.21 -7.34
CA ASP A 113 5.97 -19.19 -7.27
C ASP A 113 6.30 -19.68 -5.84
N GLY A 114 5.25 -19.78 -4.98
CA GLY A 114 5.41 -20.19 -3.60
C GLY A 114 5.90 -19.08 -2.67
N PHE A 115 5.94 -17.81 -3.09
CA PHE A 115 6.20 -16.69 -2.19
C PHE A 115 4.98 -16.43 -1.29
N GLN A 116 5.04 -16.92 -0.06
CA GLN A 116 3.94 -16.94 0.89
C GLN A 116 4.24 -16.07 2.14
N PRO A 117 4.21 -14.74 2.03
CA PRO A 117 4.62 -13.85 3.12
C PRO A 117 3.59 -13.70 4.23
N LEU A 118 2.34 -14.16 4.05
CA LEU A 118 1.26 -13.94 5.00
C LEU A 118 1.54 -14.52 6.40
N PRO A 119 2.04 -15.75 6.58
CA PRO A 119 2.35 -16.27 7.91
C PRO A 119 3.39 -15.40 8.65
N ASP A 120 4.46 -15.01 7.96
CA ASP A 120 5.55 -14.22 8.53
C ASP A 120 5.09 -12.79 8.84
N PHE A 121 4.25 -12.22 7.99
CA PHE A 121 3.60 -10.94 8.26
C PHE A 121 2.74 -11.00 9.53
N MET A 122 1.94 -12.05 9.70
CA MET A 122 1.12 -12.22 10.90
C MET A 122 1.96 -12.41 12.17
N VAL A 123 3.10 -13.09 12.06
CA VAL A 123 4.06 -13.23 13.17
C VAL A 123 4.68 -11.88 13.49
N MET A 124 5.15 -11.13 12.49
CA MET A 124 5.71 -9.79 12.64
C MET A 124 4.75 -8.83 13.34
N MET A 125 3.46 -8.88 13.00
CA MET A 125 2.43 -8.01 13.60
C MET A 125 2.24 -8.23 15.11
N ARG A 126 2.73 -9.33 15.70
CA ARG A 126 2.69 -9.56 17.15
C ARG A 126 3.58 -8.58 17.92
N ASP A 127 4.62 -8.07 17.27
CA ASP A 127 5.57 -7.13 17.85
C ASP A 127 5.16 -5.66 17.66
N GLU A 128 4.08 -5.43 16.89
CA GLU A 128 3.60 -4.09 16.61
C GLU A 128 2.40 -3.72 17.53
N PRO A 129 2.09 -2.42 17.73
CA PRO A 129 1.10 -2.01 18.75
C PRO A 129 -0.35 -2.32 18.40
N TYR A 130 -0.60 -2.92 17.24
CA TYR A 130 -1.95 -3.27 16.80
C TYR A 130 -2.40 -4.61 17.40
N LYS A 131 -3.67 -4.67 17.80
CA LYS A 131 -4.30 -5.93 18.25
C LYS A 131 -5.10 -6.54 17.12
N ALA A 132 -4.81 -7.78 16.76
CA ALA A 132 -5.60 -8.53 15.78
C ALA A 132 -7.06 -8.61 16.23
N ARG A 133 -7.99 -8.21 15.33
CA ARG A 133 -9.43 -8.20 15.56
C ARG A 133 -10.16 -9.17 14.67
N SER A 134 -9.79 -9.22 13.40
CA SER A 134 -10.47 -10.02 12.40
C SER A 134 -9.49 -10.48 11.33
N PHE A 135 -9.78 -11.63 10.77
CA PHE A 135 -9.17 -12.12 9.54
C PHE A 135 -10.29 -12.31 8.51
N ILE A 136 -10.24 -11.52 7.44
CA ILE A 136 -11.27 -11.52 6.40
C ILE A 136 -10.68 -12.14 5.14
N THR A 137 -11.26 -13.26 4.70
CA THR A 137 -10.85 -13.91 3.46
C THR A 137 -11.74 -13.46 2.32
N MET A 138 -11.15 -12.99 1.24
CA MET A 138 -11.86 -12.71 0.01
C MET A 138 -11.47 -13.74 -1.05
N ARG A 139 -12.47 -14.44 -1.57
CA ARG A 139 -12.28 -15.34 -2.70
C ARG A 139 -12.44 -14.56 -4.00
N ASN A 140 -11.36 -14.47 -4.76
CA ASN A 140 -11.46 -13.96 -6.12
C ASN A 140 -12.16 -14.99 -7.01
N GLN A 141 -13.20 -14.58 -7.74
CA GLN A 141 -13.90 -15.48 -8.69
C GLN A 141 -13.13 -15.69 -10.00
N ARG A 142 -11.98 -15.04 -10.14
CA ARG A 142 -11.09 -15.20 -11.30
C ARG A 142 -10.03 -16.27 -10.97
N GLY A 143 -10.45 -17.49 -10.92
CA GLY A 143 -9.60 -18.65 -10.79
C GLY A 143 -10.14 -19.76 -11.64
#